data_80fe431ad3d6bc3519abd2d82189f7da
#
_entry.id   80fe431ad3d6bc3519abd2d82189f7da
#
_cell.length_a   1.000
_cell.length_b   1.000
_cell.length_c   1.000
_cell.angle_alpha   90.00
_cell.angle_beta   90.00
_cell.angle_gamma   90.00
#
_symmetry.space_group_name_H-M   'P 1'
#
loop_
_entity.id
_entity.type
_entity.pdbx_description
1 polymer ?
#
loop_
_entity_poly.entity_id
_entity_poly.type
_entity_poly.pdbx_seq_one_letter_code
_entity_poly.pdbx_strand_id
1 'polypeptide(L)'
;YGGVFILWDRMFGTFIDEREDLKPVYGTSKPLNTWNPLWANLEVWNEILKDTWRTKKWTDKIALWFSTPKWRPADVAEKYPIKKNDLSQFRKFNPKTTLYAKIFGFTHLVFVGIYTQGVLFSSASIGYVDLMLITINIVSLMVFASFMYENRVFVYYFELIRSITVLLLISIGYFNFMPEVVLGYTCLLYTSDAADERLR
;
A
#
# COMPACT_ATOMS: atom_id res chain seq x y z
N TYR A 1 12.42 15.37 15.29
CA TYR A 1 12.47 15.34 13.81
C TYR A 1 12.04 16.69 13.23
N GLY A 2 12.76 17.76 13.59
CA GLY A 2 12.39 19.13 13.24
C GLY A 2 12.52 19.50 11.74
N GLY A 3 13.15 18.68 10.90
CA GLY A 3 13.36 18.98 9.50
C GLY A 3 13.93 20.39 9.31
N VAL A 4 13.23 21.22 8.50
CA VAL A 4 13.62 22.63 8.28
C VAL A 4 13.49 23.47 9.56
N PHE A 5 12.66 23.06 10.51
CA PHE A 5 12.37 23.80 11.75
C PHE A 5 13.17 23.33 12.98
N ILE A 6 14.38 22.81 12.80
CA ILE A 6 15.29 22.41 13.88
C ILE A 6 15.54 23.55 14.89
N LEU A 7 15.26 24.79 14.50
CA LEU A 7 15.34 25.97 15.36
C LEU A 7 14.45 25.84 16.61
N TRP A 8 13.26 25.25 16.46
CA TRP A 8 12.32 25.05 17.56
C TRP A 8 12.85 24.02 18.56
N ASP A 9 13.45 22.93 18.07
CA ASP A 9 14.05 21.92 18.95
C ASP A 9 15.21 22.51 19.77
N ARG A 10 16.01 23.39 19.18
CA ARG A 10 17.09 24.08 19.89
C ARG A 10 16.53 25.09 20.91
N MET A 11 15.49 25.83 20.55
CA MET A 11 14.88 26.83 21.42
C MET A 11 14.20 26.20 22.63
N PHE A 12 13.57 25.04 22.48
CA PHE A 12 12.91 24.30 23.58
C PHE A 12 13.83 23.30 24.29
N GLY A 13 15.12 23.21 23.90
CA GLY A 13 16.07 22.30 24.54
C GLY A 13 15.81 20.81 24.29
N THR A 14 15.02 20.49 23.25
CA THR A 14 14.71 19.10 22.87
C THR A 14 15.66 18.57 21.80
N PHE A 15 16.56 19.42 21.31
CA PHE A 15 17.56 19.03 20.31
C PHE A 15 18.63 18.12 20.90
N ILE A 16 18.84 16.99 20.25
CA ILE A 16 19.90 16.03 20.55
C ILE A 16 20.69 15.81 19.28
N ASP A 17 22.00 16.04 19.34
CA ASP A 17 22.90 15.75 18.22
C ASP A 17 22.96 14.26 17.93
N GLU A 18 23.15 13.90 16.67
CA GLU A 18 23.36 12.51 16.25
C GLU A 18 24.65 11.97 16.86
N ARG A 19 24.52 10.88 17.59
CA ARG A 19 25.65 10.23 18.24
C ARG A 19 26.35 9.28 17.28
N GLU A 20 27.63 9.46 17.02
CA GLU A 20 28.43 8.61 16.14
C GLU A 20 28.60 7.17 16.65
N ASP A 21 28.55 6.99 17.99
CA ASP A 21 28.66 5.69 18.65
C ASP A 21 27.39 4.84 18.59
N LEU A 22 26.24 5.46 18.31
CA LEU A 22 24.94 4.79 18.25
C LEU A 22 24.30 5.00 16.88
N LYS A 23 24.47 4.04 15.98
CA LYS A 23 23.76 4.07 14.69
C LYS A 23 22.26 3.88 14.91
N PRO A 24 21.41 4.87 14.59
CA PRO A 24 19.98 4.74 14.74
C PRO A 24 19.41 3.69 13.78
N VAL A 25 18.60 2.79 14.31
CA VAL A 25 17.85 1.83 13.50
C VAL A 25 16.47 2.40 13.25
N TYR A 26 16.23 2.84 12.02
CA TYR A 26 14.95 3.42 11.61
C TYR A 26 13.94 2.33 11.28
N GLY A 27 12.69 2.53 11.66
CA GLY A 27 11.59 1.64 11.34
C GLY A 27 10.58 1.50 12.49
N THR A 28 9.58 0.68 12.25
CA THR A 28 8.59 0.31 13.25
C THR A 28 9.04 -0.92 14.03
N SER A 29 8.61 -1.06 15.27
CA SER A 29 8.91 -2.24 16.11
C SER A 29 8.44 -3.57 15.49
N LYS A 30 7.48 -3.52 14.58
CA LYS A 30 7.00 -4.65 13.78
C LYS A 30 7.09 -4.26 12.30
N PRO A 31 8.03 -4.83 11.53
CA PRO A 31 8.16 -4.51 10.12
C PRO A 31 6.98 -5.07 9.32
N LEU A 32 6.47 -4.28 8.40
CA LEU A 32 5.34 -4.65 7.55
C LEU A 32 5.66 -5.82 6.60
N ASN A 33 6.90 -5.91 6.13
CA ASN A 33 7.41 -6.93 5.21
C ASN A 33 6.56 -7.09 3.92
N THR A 34 6.01 -6.01 3.42
CA THR A 34 5.28 -5.95 2.16
C THR A 34 5.31 -4.53 1.60
N TRP A 35 5.25 -4.40 0.28
CA TRP A 35 5.10 -3.13 -0.42
C TRP A 35 3.63 -2.76 -0.67
N ASN A 36 2.67 -3.61 -0.25
CA ASN A 36 1.25 -3.40 -0.47
C ASN A 36 0.75 -2.14 0.27
N PRO A 37 0.39 -1.06 -0.45
CA PRO A 37 -0.03 0.20 0.16
C PRO A 37 -1.37 0.09 0.89
N LEU A 38 -2.27 -0.76 0.39
CA LEU A 38 -3.56 -0.99 1.05
C LEU A 38 -3.35 -1.67 2.40
N TRP A 39 -2.51 -2.71 2.44
CA TRP A 39 -2.20 -3.40 3.69
C TRP A 39 -1.46 -2.50 4.67
N ALA A 40 -0.54 -1.65 4.19
CA ALA A 40 0.16 -0.69 5.01
C ALA A 40 -0.77 0.26 5.78
N ASN A 41 -1.89 0.63 5.17
CA ASN A 41 -2.91 1.46 5.82
C ASN A 41 -3.91 0.66 6.68
N LEU A 42 -4.11 -0.61 6.40
CA LEU A 42 -5.10 -1.45 7.08
C LEU A 42 -4.52 -2.33 8.20
N GLU A 43 -3.20 -2.47 8.29
CA GLU A 43 -2.57 -3.37 9.27
C GLU A 43 -2.97 -3.01 10.71
N VAL A 44 -2.91 -1.73 11.07
CA VAL A 44 -3.26 -1.26 12.41
C VAL A 44 -4.73 -1.53 12.73
N TRP A 45 -5.62 -1.26 11.78
CA TRP A 45 -7.05 -1.55 11.93
C TRP A 45 -7.32 -3.04 12.09
N ASN A 46 -6.61 -3.88 11.34
CA ASN A 46 -6.71 -5.33 11.46
C ASN A 46 -6.22 -5.84 12.83
N GLU A 47 -5.18 -5.25 13.40
CA GLU A 47 -4.73 -5.60 14.76
C GLU A 47 -5.77 -5.18 15.81
N ILE A 48 -6.33 -3.98 15.71
CA ILE A 48 -7.41 -3.51 16.58
C ILE A 48 -8.63 -4.44 16.48
N LEU A 49 -9.05 -4.79 15.27
CA LEU A 49 -10.16 -5.72 15.05
C LEU A 49 -9.90 -7.09 15.67
N LYS A 50 -8.70 -7.65 15.49
CA LYS A 50 -8.31 -8.92 16.12
C LYS A 50 -8.36 -8.85 17.63
N ASP A 51 -7.82 -7.80 18.21
CA ASP A 51 -7.81 -7.64 19.67
C ASP A 51 -9.22 -7.39 20.21
N THR A 52 -10.07 -6.65 19.49
CA THR A 52 -11.51 -6.50 19.80
C THR A 52 -12.24 -7.84 19.80
N TRP A 53 -11.90 -8.72 18.84
CA TRP A 53 -12.53 -10.06 18.77
C TRP A 53 -12.05 -10.98 19.88
N ARG A 54 -10.77 -10.89 20.26
CA ARG A 54 -10.11 -11.75 21.23
C ARG A 54 -10.45 -11.43 22.69
N THR A 55 -10.68 -10.15 23.01
CA THR A 55 -11.01 -9.74 24.38
C THR A 55 -12.38 -10.23 24.80
N LYS A 56 -12.52 -10.67 26.06
CA LYS A 56 -13.77 -11.18 26.62
C LYS A 56 -14.67 -10.07 27.15
N LYS A 57 -14.08 -8.95 27.60
CA LYS A 57 -14.81 -7.85 28.22
C LYS A 57 -15.37 -6.88 27.17
N TRP A 58 -16.67 -6.62 27.23
CA TRP A 58 -17.33 -5.67 26.33
C TRP A 58 -16.82 -4.23 26.46
N THR A 59 -16.51 -3.80 27.68
CA THR A 59 -15.91 -2.49 27.94
C THR A 59 -14.58 -2.33 27.21
N ASP A 60 -13.76 -3.36 27.22
CA ASP A 60 -12.44 -3.36 26.59
C ASP A 60 -12.55 -3.39 25.04
N LYS A 61 -13.61 -4.01 24.50
CA LYS A 61 -13.91 -3.95 23.04
C LYS A 61 -14.15 -2.53 22.56
N ILE A 62 -14.90 -1.75 23.33
CA ILE A 62 -15.16 -0.35 23.00
C ILE A 62 -13.92 0.50 23.28
N ALA A 63 -13.27 0.29 24.41
CA ALA A 63 -12.09 1.05 24.80
C ALA A 63 -10.93 0.96 23.80
N LEU A 64 -10.75 -0.19 23.13
CA LEU A 64 -9.73 -0.37 22.07
C LEU A 64 -9.80 0.67 20.95
N TRP A 65 -11.00 1.11 20.57
CA TRP A 65 -11.21 2.05 19.50
C TRP A 65 -10.92 3.51 19.86
N PHE A 66 -10.91 3.82 21.16
CA PHE A 66 -10.73 5.19 21.68
C PHE A 66 -9.49 5.35 22.54
N SER A 67 -8.78 4.27 22.81
CA SER A 67 -7.56 4.28 23.62
C SER A 67 -6.31 4.61 22.80
N THR A 68 -5.22 4.88 23.50
CA THR A 68 -3.93 5.11 22.85
C THR A 68 -3.45 3.85 22.10
N PRO A 69 -2.70 3.97 21.00
CA PRO A 69 -2.21 2.83 20.21
C PRO A 69 -1.35 1.82 20.99
N LYS A 70 -0.84 2.20 22.14
CA LYS A 70 -0.05 1.32 23.02
C LYS A 70 -0.90 0.51 23.99
N TRP A 71 -2.15 0.91 24.21
CA TRP A 71 -3.03 0.25 25.15
C TRP A 71 -3.61 -1.03 24.56
N ARG A 72 -3.59 -2.09 25.35
CA ARG A 72 -4.20 -3.38 24.99
C ARG A 72 -4.88 -3.98 26.22
N PRO A 73 -6.03 -4.66 26.07
CA PRO A 73 -6.65 -5.41 27.17
C PRO A 73 -5.68 -6.40 27.81
N ALA A 74 -5.70 -6.52 29.13
CA ALA A 74 -4.76 -7.36 29.86
C ALA A 74 -4.86 -8.84 29.44
N ASP A 75 -6.06 -9.35 29.22
CA ASP A 75 -6.34 -10.73 28.79
C ASP A 75 -5.75 -11.03 27.39
N VAL A 76 -5.76 -10.02 26.51
CA VAL A 76 -5.18 -10.15 25.15
C VAL A 76 -3.67 -9.97 25.20
N ALA A 77 -3.17 -9.00 25.97
CA ALA A 77 -1.75 -8.74 26.09
C ALA A 77 -0.97 -9.92 26.69
N GLU A 78 -1.56 -10.61 27.68
CA GLU A 78 -0.98 -11.79 28.30
C GLU A 78 -0.99 -12.99 27.36
N LYS A 79 -2.12 -13.25 26.70
CA LYS A 79 -2.28 -14.45 25.85
C LYS A 79 -1.61 -14.28 24.47
N TYR A 80 -1.55 -13.06 23.95
CA TYR A 80 -1.01 -12.73 22.62
C TYR A 80 0.03 -11.60 22.73
N PRO A 81 1.21 -11.84 23.31
CA PRO A 81 2.24 -10.84 23.45
C PRO A 81 2.75 -10.38 22.08
N ILE A 82 2.98 -9.08 21.93
CA ILE A 82 3.60 -8.54 20.71
C ILE A 82 5.07 -8.94 20.72
N LYS A 83 5.47 -9.72 19.73
CA LYS A 83 6.88 -10.03 19.52
C LYS A 83 7.58 -8.75 19.05
N LYS A 84 8.49 -8.24 19.89
CA LYS A 84 9.38 -7.15 19.49
C LYS A 84 10.43 -7.71 18.52
N ASN A 85 10.70 -6.99 17.44
CA ASN A 85 11.81 -7.35 16.57
C ASN A 85 13.13 -7.21 17.31
N ASP A 86 13.99 -8.16 17.08
CA ASP A 86 15.40 -8.05 17.47
C ASP A 86 16.11 -7.09 16.51
N LEU A 87 16.39 -5.88 16.99
CA LEU A 87 17.06 -4.86 16.21
C LEU A 87 18.51 -5.22 15.85
N SER A 88 19.12 -6.17 16.57
CA SER A 88 20.47 -6.66 16.28
C SER A 88 20.52 -7.46 14.98
N GLN A 89 19.37 -8.05 14.58
CA GLN A 89 19.22 -8.85 13.37
C GLN A 89 18.35 -8.14 12.30
N PHE A 90 18.30 -6.81 12.36
CA PHE A 90 17.49 -6.03 11.43
C PHE A 90 17.89 -6.32 9.98
N ARG A 91 16.95 -6.82 9.20
CA ARG A 91 17.08 -7.03 7.77
C ARG A 91 16.07 -6.16 7.04
N LYS A 92 16.57 -5.25 6.20
CA LYS A 92 15.71 -4.47 5.33
C LYS A 92 14.92 -5.40 4.40
N PHE A 93 13.59 -5.22 4.35
CA PHE A 93 12.77 -5.96 3.39
C PHE A 93 13.15 -5.56 1.97
N ASN A 94 13.73 -6.50 1.24
CA ASN A 94 14.16 -6.29 -0.15
C ASN A 94 14.03 -7.62 -0.91
N PRO A 95 12.82 -7.95 -1.40
CA PRO A 95 12.60 -9.17 -2.16
C PRO A 95 13.42 -9.18 -3.45
N LYS A 96 13.89 -10.34 -3.85
CA LYS A 96 14.57 -10.52 -5.14
C LYS A 96 13.54 -10.38 -6.26
N THR A 97 13.69 -9.34 -7.06
CA THR A 97 12.75 -8.99 -8.13
C THR A 97 13.47 -8.99 -9.46
N THR A 98 12.85 -9.54 -10.49
CA THR A 98 13.38 -9.54 -11.87
C THR A 98 13.39 -8.12 -12.42
N LEU A 99 14.27 -7.85 -13.39
CA LEU A 99 14.30 -6.54 -14.06
C LEU A 99 12.96 -6.25 -14.77
N TYR A 100 12.39 -7.27 -15.39
CA TYR A 100 11.07 -7.18 -16.02
C TYR A 100 9.98 -6.70 -15.03
N ALA A 101 9.86 -7.36 -13.88
CA ALA A 101 8.88 -6.99 -12.87
C ALA A 101 9.10 -5.56 -12.32
N LYS A 102 10.35 -5.10 -12.24
CA LYS A 102 10.67 -3.71 -11.86
C LYS A 102 10.21 -2.70 -12.90
N ILE A 103 10.52 -2.95 -14.19
CA ILE A 103 10.11 -2.06 -15.28
C ILE A 103 8.59 -2.02 -15.36
N PHE A 104 7.94 -3.19 -15.33
CA PHE A 104 6.50 -3.31 -15.41
C PHE A 104 5.79 -2.62 -14.23
N GLY A 105 6.24 -2.87 -13.00
CA GLY A 105 5.72 -2.20 -11.81
C GLY A 105 5.94 -0.68 -11.85
N PHE A 106 7.09 -0.21 -12.35
CA PHE A 106 7.35 1.22 -12.53
C PHE A 106 6.40 1.84 -13.55
N THR A 107 6.17 1.17 -14.68
CA THR A 107 5.20 1.63 -15.70
C THR A 107 3.79 1.76 -15.12
N HIS A 108 3.37 0.81 -14.27
CA HIS A 108 2.11 0.89 -13.54
C HIS A 108 2.03 2.14 -12.66
N LEU A 109 3.08 2.42 -11.88
CA LEU A 109 3.10 3.59 -11.00
C LEU A 109 3.05 4.90 -11.78
N VAL A 110 3.77 5.00 -12.89
CA VAL A 110 3.73 6.19 -13.77
C VAL A 110 2.32 6.36 -14.36
N PHE A 111 1.74 5.28 -14.86
CA PHE A 111 0.37 5.30 -15.38
C PHE A 111 -0.64 5.73 -14.32
N VAL A 112 -0.58 5.15 -13.12
CA VAL A 112 -1.45 5.52 -11.99
C VAL A 112 -1.30 7.00 -11.66
N GLY A 113 -0.07 7.53 -11.65
CA GLY A 113 0.18 8.94 -11.38
C GLY A 113 -0.51 9.84 -12.41
N ILE A 114 -0.31 9.59 -13.69
CA ILE A 114 -0.92 10.38 -14.78
C ILE A 114 -2.45 10.26 -14.75
N TYR A 115 -2.96 9.03 -14.61
CA TYR A 115 -4.38 8.75 -14.61
C TYR A 115 -5.09 9.42 -13.41
N THR A 116 -4.49 9.34 -12.22
CA THR A 116 -5.02 9.98 -11.02
C THR A 116 -5.08 11.50 -11.16
N GLN A 117 -4.05 12.12 -11.74
CA GLN A 117 -4.07 13.57 -11.99
C GLN A 117 -5.19 13.96 -12.95
N GLY A 118 -5.38 13.22 -14.05
CA GLY A 118 -6.49 13.45 -14.96
C GLY A 118 -7.85 13.36 -14.29
N VAL A 119 -8.05 12.33 -13.44
CA VAL A 119 -9.30 12.16 -12.67
C VAL A 119 -9.52 13.30 -11.69
N LEU A 120 -8.49 13.76 -10.98
CA LEU A 120 -8.61 14.88 -10.04
C LEU A 120 -9.02 16.17 -10.75
N PHE A 121 -8.44 16.49 -11.89
CA PHE A 121 -8.80 17.69 -12.65
C PHE A 121 -10.22 17.64 -13.22
N SER A 122 -10.76 16.45 -13.49
CA SER A 122 -12.06 16.26 -14.10
C SER A 122 -13.14 15.75 -13.13
N SER A 123 -12.80 15.64 -11.85
CA SER A 123 -13.66 15.01 -10.82
C SER A 123 -15.05 15.64 -10.72
N ALA A 124 -15.17 16.95 -10.94
CA ALA A 124 -16.45 17.66 -10.91
C ALA A 124 -17.41 17.27 -12.05
N SER A 125 -16.89 16.73 -13.18
CA SER A 125 -17.69 16.32 -14.33
C SER A 125 -17.96 14.82 -14.40
N ILE A 126 -17.34 14.02 -13.50
CA ILE A 126 -17.46 12.57 -13.46
C ILE A 126 -18.62 12.19 -12.52
N GLY A 127 -19.49 11.28 -12.96
CA GLY A 127 -20.55 10.74 -12.12
C GLY A 127 -20.00 9.94 -10.92
N TYR A 128 -20.74 9.93 -9.81
CA TYR A 128 -20.29 9.25 -8.57
C TYR A 128 -19.97 7.76 -8.77
N VAL A 129 -20.77 7.06 -9.57
CA VAL A 129 -20.55 5.63 -9.84
C VAL A 129 -19.26 5.42 -10.63
N ASP A 130 -19.05 6.22 -11.67
CA ASP A 130 -17.82 6.17 -12.45
C ASP A 130 -16.60 6.52 -11.60
N LEU A 131 -16.69 7.56 -10.77
CA LEU A 131 -15.62 7.96 -9.86
C LEU A 131 -15.25 6.83 -8.87
N MET A 132 -16.26 6.13 -8.35
CA MET A 132 -16.06 4.99 -7.45
C MET A 132 -15.35 3.84 -8.19
N LEU A 133 -15.82 3.48 -9.38
CA LEU A 133 -15.21 2.43 -10.20
C LEU A 133 -13.76 2.76 -10.60
N ILE A 134 -13.52 4.01 -11.00
CA ILE A 134 -12.17 4.52 -11.32
C ILE A 134 -11.27 4.44 -10.09
N THR A 135 -11.75 4.84 -8.91
CA THR A 135 -10.98 4.77 -7.66
C THR A 135 -10.60 3.34 -7.32
N ILE A 136 -11.54 2.40 -7.42
CA ILE A 136 -11.26 0.97 -7.21
C ILE A 136 -10.20 0.47 -8.21
N ASN A 137 -10.29 0.89 -9.47
CA ASN A 137 -9.30 0.53 -10.48
C ASN A 137 -7.91 1.08 -10.16
N ILE A 138 -7.80 2.36 -9.77
CA ILE A 138 -6.54 2.99 -9.34
C ILE A 138 -5.91 2.24 -8.16
N VAL A 139 -6.70 1.97 -7.11
CA VAL A 139 -6.23 1.24 -5.93
C VAL A 139 -5.75 -0.16 -6.31
N SER A 140 -6.49 -0.87 -7.18
CA SER A 140 -6.08 -2.20 -7.66
C SER A 140 -4.74 -2.17 -8.41
N LEU A 141 -4.53 -1.16 -9.27
CA LEU A 141 -3.26 -0.96 -9.98
C LEU A 141 -2.08 -0.75 -9.02
N MET A 142 -2.27 0.07 -7.97
CA MET A 142 -1.22 0.29 -6.96
C MET A 142 -0.88 -1.00 -6.19
N VAL A 143 -1.90 -1.78 -5.82
CA VAL A 143 -1.71 -3.08 -5.14
C VAL A 143 -0.99 -4.07 -6.06
N PHE A 144 -1.37 -4.14 -7.32
CA PHE A 144 -0.71 -5.05 -8.28
C PHE A 144 0.74 -4.65 -8.54
N ALA A 145 1.03 -3.35 -8.71
CA ALA A 145 2.40 -2.87 -8.81
C ALA A 145 3.24 -3.31 -7.61
N SER A 146 2.70 -3.24 -6.39
CA SER A 146 3.41 -3.68 -5.20
C SER A 146 3.71 -5.18 -5.21
N PHE A 147 2.76 -6.01 -5.62
CA PHE A 147 2.96 -7.46 -5.74
C PHE A 147 3.93 -7.85 -6.85
N MET A 148 4.03 -7.06 -7.93
CA MET A 148 5.06 -7.22 -8.95
C MET A 148 6.46 -7.00 -8.36
N TYR A 149 6.64 -5.94 -7.54
CA TYR A 149 7.90 -5.71 -6.83
C TYR A 149 8.24 -6.81 -5.83
N GLU A 150 7.24 -7.54 -5.33
CA GLU A 150 7.42 -8.73 -4.49
C GLU A 150 7.63 -10.02 -5.30
N ASN A 151 7.62 -9.95 -6.62
CA ASN A 151 7.75 -11.09 -7.54
C ASN A 151 6.69 -12.19 -7.31
N ARG A 152 5.43 -11.76 -7.10
CA ARG A 152 4.29 -12.67 -6.90
C ARG A 152 3.67 -13.07 -8.23
N VAL A 153 3.84 -14.31 -8.64
CA VAL A 153 3.37 -14.82 -9.96
C VAL A 153 1.86 -14.65 -10.15
N PHE A 154 1.06 -14.82 -9.08
CA PHE A 154 -0.40 -14.71 -9.19
C PHE A 154 -0.88 -13.33 -9.67
N VAL A 155 -0.05 -12.29 -9.55
CA VAL A 155 -0.43 -10.92 -9.94
C VAL A 155 -0.75 -10.80 -11.42
N TYR A 156 -0.08 -11.55 -12.29
CA TYR A 156 -0.32 -11.52 -13.73
C TYR A 156 -1.72 -12.01 -14.08
N TYR A 157 -2.22 -13.05 -13.40
CA TYR A 157 -3.58 -13.55 -13.59
C TYR A 157 -4.63 -12.55 -13.12
N PHE A 158 -4.41 -11.90 -11.96
CA PHE A 158 -5.31 -10.87 -11.48
C PHE A 158 -5.32 -9.63 -12.37
N GLU A 159 -4.17 -9.25 -12.93
CA GLU A 159 -4.08 -8.14 -13.88
C GLU A 159 -4.86 -8.44 -15.16
N LEU A 160 -4.78 -9.66 -15.68
CA LEU A 160 -5.58 -10.09 -16.81
C LEU A 160 -7.08 -10.00 -16.52
N ILE A 161 -7.53 -10.53 -15.38
CA ILE A 161 -8.94 -10.46 -14.96
C ILE A 161 -9.38 -9.01 -14.82
N ARG A 162 -8.57 -8.15 -14.16
CA ARG A 162 -8.86 -6.74 -14.03
C ARG A 162 -9.00 -6.05 -15.39
N SER A 163 -8.06 -6.29 -16.31
CA SER A 163 -8.08 -5.71 -17.65
C SER A 163 -9.34 -6.11 -18.42
N ILE A 164 -9.73 -7.38 -18.39
CA ILE A 164 -10.97 -7.86 -19.00
C ILE A 164 -12.18 -7.19 -18.36
N THR A 165 -12.22 -7.08 -17.05
CA THR A 165 -13.32 -6.41 -16.33
C THR A 165 -13.45 -4.96 -16.73
N VAL A 166 -12.33 -4.22 -16.82
CA VAL A 166 -12.34 -2.81 -17.25
C VAL A 166 -12.83 -2.69 -18.68
N LEU A 167 -12.38 -3.56 -19.61
CA LEU A 167 -12.86 -3.56 -20.99
C LEU A 167 -14.36 -3.82 -21.09
N LEU A 168 -14.90 -4.75 -20.30
CA LEU A 168 -16.33 -5.01 -20.22
C LEU A 168 -17.09 -3.79 -19.71
N LEU A 169 -16.59 -3.13 -18.65
CA LEU A 169 -17.22 -1.92 -18.10
C LEU A 169 -17.24 -0.78 -19.12
N ILE A 170 -16.18 -0.59 -19.89
CA ILE A 170 -16.13 0.39 -20.98
C ILE A 170 -17.19 0.04 -22.05
N SER A 171 -17.33 -1.24 -22.41
CA SER A 171 -18.27 -1.67 -23.45
C SER A 171 -19.74 -1.44 -23.09
N ILE A 172 -20.07 -1.42 -21.80
CA ILE A 172 -21.44 -1.13 -21.29
C ILE A 172 -21.64 0.34 -20.88
N GLY A 173 -20.66 1.22 -21.20
CA GLY A 173 -20.80 2.66 -21.05
C GLY A 173 -20.27 3.25 -19.74
N TYR A 174 -19.59 2.46 -18.92
CA TYR A 174 -18.82 2.98 -17.76
C TYR A 174 -17.41 3.41 -18.18
N PHE A 175 -16.70 4.13 -17.30
CA PHE A 175 -15.36 4.64 -17.60
C PHE A 175 -15.30 5.57 -18.83
N ASN A 176 -16.34 6.38 -19.04
CA ASN A 176 -16.38 7.35 -20.15
C ASN A 176 -15.30 8.42 -20.06
N PHE A 177 -14.58 8.50 -18.95
CA PHE A 177 -13.46 9.40 -18.74
C PHE A 177 -12.16 8.76 -19.23
N MET A 178 -11.55 9.35 -20.24
CA MET A 178 -10.27 8.89 -20.86
C MET A 178 -10.25 7.39 -21.24
N PRO A 179 -11.30 6.86 -21.89
CA PRO A 179 -11.35 5.42 -22.25
C PRO A 179 -10.16 5.02 -23.12
N GLU A 180 -9.70 5.90 -24.02
CA GLU A 180 -8.56 5.67 -24.91
C GLU A 180 -7.25 5.46 -24.13
N VAL A 181 -7.03 6.19 -23.04
CA VAL A 181 -5.85 6.05 -22.19
C VAL A 181 -5.89 4.70 -21.45
N VAL A 182 -7.06 4.32 -20.94
CA VAL A 182 -7.23 3.03 -20.25
C VAL A 182 -7.09 1.87 -21.24
N LEU A 183 -7.68 1.97 -22.44
CA LEU A 183 -7.55 0.98 -23.51
C LEU A 183 -6.10 0.85 -23.98
N GLY A 184 -5.43 1.98 -24.25
CA GLY A 184 -4.03 1.99 -24.65
C GLY A 184 -3.12 1.31 -23.62
N TYR A 185 -3.35 1.57 -22.34
CA TYR A 185 -2.59 0.96 -21.25
C TYR A 185 -2.86 -0.55 -21.16
N THR A 186 -4.10 -1.01 -21.24
CA THR A 186 -4.42 -2.45 -21.21
C THR A 186 -3.83 -3.19 -22.40
N CYS A 187 -3.83 -2.60 -23.61
CA CYS A 187 -3.18 -3.16 -24.79
C CYS A 187 -1.65 -3.26 -24.60
N LEU A 188 -1.02 -2.24 -24.01
CA LEU A 188 0.43 -2.22 -23.78
C LEU A 188 0.86 -3.34 -22.80
N LEU A 189 0.05 -3.62 -21.79
CA LEU A 189 0.28 -4.71 -20.86
C LEU A 189 0.20 -6.07 -21.55
N TYR A 190 -0.80 -6.27 -22.39
CA TYR A 190 -1.00 -7.53 -23.08
C TYR A 190 0.13 -7.83 -24.10
N THR A 191 0.61 -6.81 -24.81
CA THR A 191 1.73 -6.98 -25.76
C THR A 191 3.06 -7.26 -25.06
N SER A 192 3.28 -6.72 -23.87
CA SER A 192 4.51 -6.97 -23.10
C SER A 192 4.56 -8.39 -22.54
N ASP A 193 3.42 -8.95 -22.13
CA ASP A 193 3.32 -10.31 -21.61
C ASP A 193 3.53 -11.37 -22.71
N ALA A 194 2.99 -11.14 -23.92
CA ALA A 194 3.23 -11.97 -25.10
C ALA A 194 4.70 -11.95 -25.58
N ALA A 195 5.46 -10.89 -25.26
CA ALA A 195 6.88 -10.81 -25.58
C ALA A 195 7.75 -11.63 -24.62
N ASP A 196 7.34 -11.78 -23.36
CA ASP A 196 8.06 -12.57 -22.34
C ASP A 196 7.89 -14.08 -22.56
N GLU A 197 6.75 -14.54 -23.06
CA GLU A 197 6.54 -15.94 -23.44
C GLU A 197 7.44 -16.42 -24.60
N ARG A 198 7.90 -15.49 -25.43
CA ARG A 198 8.84 -15.81 -26.54
C ARG A 198 10.31 -15.85 -26.11
N LEU A 199 10.62 -15.37 -24.92
CA LEU A 199 11.98 -15.32 -24.36
C LEU A 199 12.26 -16.43 -23.32
N ARG A 200 11.30 -17.29 -23.02
CA ARG A 200 11.42 -18.53 -22.25
C ARG A 200 11.51 -19.74 -23.17
#